data_34830fdf94fc7f3ab2b86780ad58eb87
#
_entry.id   34830fdf94fc7f3ab2b86780ad58eb87
#
_cell.length_a   1.000
_cell.length_b   1.000
_cell.length_c   1.000
_cell.angle_alpha   90.00
_cell.angle_beta   90.00
_cell.angle_gamma   90.00
#
_symmetry.space_group_name_H-M   'P 1'
#
loop_
_entity.id
_entity.type
_entity.pdbx_description
1 polymer ?
#
loop_
_entity_poly.entity_id
_entity_poly.type
_entity_poly.pdbx_seq_one_letter_code
_entity_poly.pdbx_strand_id
1 'polypeptide(L)'
;MLDQILADIRKTFDVDFVPLQLDDGQLEVLNINNMQSHLDGLLARHAIHDPLKDLPLWAKVWPGSFVLGRFLRKLEPEGKTMLELGGGCGVLSLVASRYGFRHIVTSDIVNDALQFARANVLHNKLQDLIDVCYLDVSRPGKDERFPEGFDRIVASELLYLDDLHRPLLKFVDRHLAPGGKAVFCTDMARAKPHFSKLAAKTFQVQEGHIGVKSQDADGKEQRRIYVLHILERKQ
;
A
#
# COMPACT_ATOMS: atom_id res chain seq x y z
N MET A 1 -5.85 -23.90 -0.13
CA MET A 1 -6.07 -22.51 -0.62
C MET A 1 -4.75 -21.85 -1.03
N LEU A 2 -3.74 -21.76 -0.16
CA LEU A 2 -2.44 -21.15 -0.51
C LEU A 2 -1.77 -21.87 -1.70
N ASP A 3 -1.69 -23.20 -1.68
CA ASP A 3 -1.04 -23.97 -2.76
C ASP A 3 -1.67 -23.71 -4.13
N GLN A 4 -2.99 -23.55 -4.19
CA GLN A 4 -3.67 -23.23 -5.45
C GLN A 4 -3.29 -21.83 -5.96
N ILE A 5 -3.25 -20.84 -5.07
CA ILE A 5 -2.84 -19.47 -5.42
C ILE A 5 -1.39 -19.47 -5.91
N LEU A 6 -0.49 -20.16 -5.22
CA LEU A 6 0.92 -20.29 -5.62
C LEU A 6 1.07 -21.01 -6.96
N ALA A 7 0.27 -22.05 -7.22
CA ALA A 7 0.27 -22.76 -8.50
C ALA A 7 -0.16 -21.81 -9.65
N ASP A 8 -1.12 -20.93 -9.41
CA ASP A 8 -1.57 -19.95 -10.42
C ASP A 8 -0.52 -18.85 -10.64
N ILE A 9 0.07 -18.30 -9.57
CA ILE A 9 1.15 -17.31 -9.65
C ILE A 9 2.36 -17.86 -10.42
N ARG A 10 2.76 -19.10 -10.14
CA ARG A 10 3.92 -19.77 -10.75
C ARG A 10 3.78 -20.07 -12.25
N LYS A 11 2.59 -19.92 -12.82
CA LYS A 11 2.40 -19.96 -14.28
C LYS A 11 3.05 -18.76 -14.99
N THR A 12 3.17 -17.63 -14.27
CA THR A 12 3.64 -16.36 -14.84
C THR A 12 4.94 -15.89 -14.21
N PHE A 13 5.15 -16.14 -12.91
CA PHE A 13 6.26 -15.60 -12.14
C PHE A 13 7.07 -16.72 -11.47
N ASP A 14 8.39 -16.59 -11.51
CA ASP A 14 9.28 -17.39 -10.67
C ASP A 14 9.35 -16.73 -9.28
N VAL A 15 8.83 -17.42 -8.25
CA VAL A 15 8.58 -16.82 -6.93
C VAL A 15 8.98 -17.71 -5.78
N ASP A 16 9.54 -17.09 -4.74
CA ASP A 16 9.78 -17.68 -3.43
C ASP A 16 9.41 -16.72 -2.31
N PHE A 17 9.11 -17.27 -1.13
CA PHE A 17 8.97 -16.47 0.07
C PHE A 17 10.34 -16.05 0.60
N VAL A 18 10.49 -14.77 0.89
CA VAL A 18 11.71 -14.21 1.45
C VAL A 18 11.42 -13.51 2.79
N PRO A 19 12.40 -13.47 3.71
CA PRO A 19 12.24 -12.82 4.99
C PRO A 19 11.94 -11.32 4.85
N LEU A 20 10.91 -10.86 5.57
CA LEU A 20 10.58 -9.46 5.78
C LEU A 20 10.93 -9.10 7.23
N GLN A 21 12.07 -8.46 7.43
CA GLN A 21 12.52 -8.10 8.77
C GLN A 21 11.73 -6.91 9.31
N LEU A 22 11.15 -7.06 10.50
CA LEU A 22 10.43 -6.03 11.24
C LEU A 22 11.16 -5.70 12.54
N ASP A 23 10.80 -4.59 13.19
CA ASP A 23 11.41 -4.17 14.45
C ASP A 23 11.15 -5.18 15.60
N ASP A 24 10.05 -5.93 15.53
CA ASP A 24 9.54 -6.84 16.55
C ASP A 24 9.43 -8.32 16.09
N GLY A 25 10.20 -8.69 15.08
CA GLY A 25 10.23 -10.05 14.56
C GLY A 25 10.33 -10.11 13.05
N GLN A 26 9.89 -11.23 12.48
CA GLN A 26 9.99 -11.50 11.06
C GLN A 26 8.65 -11.99 10.53
N LEU A 27 8.32 -11.58 9.32
CA LEU A 27 7.31 -12.17 8.45
C LEU A 27 8.00 -12.63 7.16
N GLU A 28 7.25 -13.25 6.26
CA GLU A 28 7.76 -13.59 4.94
C GLU A 28 6.87 -12.98 3.86
N VAL A 29 7.46 -12.59 2.76
CA VAL A 29 6.76 -11.97 1.62
C VAL A 29 7.14 -12.68 0.33
N LEU A 30 6.16 -12.95 -0.51
CA LEU A 30 6.37 -13.53 -1.83
C LEU A 30 7.12 -12.56 -2.72
N ASN A 31 8.25 -12.98 -3.25
CA ASN A 31 9.15 -12.19 -4.08
C ASN A 31 9.27 -12.80 -5.47
N ILE A 32 9.41 -11.97 -6.50
CA ILE A 32 9.74 -12.41 -7.84
C ILE A 32 11.27 -12.53 -7.94
N ASN A 33 11.79 -13.74 -8.15
CA ASN A 33 13.22 -14.05 -8.08
C ASN A 33 14.04 -13.32 -9.15
N ASN A 34 13.54 -13.28 -10.38
CA ASN A 34 14.24 -12.71 -11.53
C ASN A 34 13.48 -11.52 -12.12
N MET A 35 13.19 -10.52 -11.28
CA MET A 35 12.42 -9.33 -11.68
C MET A 35 12.99 -8.67 -12.96
N GLN A 36 14.31 -8.51 -13.04
CA GLN A 36 14.95 -7.89 -14.24
C GLN A 36 14.69 -8.71 -15.49
N SER A 37 14.89 -10.03 -15.45
CA SER A 37 14.61 -10.90 -16.59
C SER A 37 13.13 -10.90 -16.99
N HIS A 38 12.23 -10.78 -16.00
CA HIS A 38 10.79 -10.64 -16.27
C HIS A 38 10.49 -9.33 -17.00
N LEU A 39 11.05 -8.21 -16.55
CA LEU A 39 10.92 -6.90 -17.20
C LEU A 39 11.49 -6.90 -18.62
N ASP A 40 12.67 -7.47 -18.81
CA ASP A 40 13.32 -7.59 -20.13
C ASP A 40 12.44 -8.41 -21.07
N GLY A 41 11.81 -9.48 -20.58
CA GLY A 41 10.86 -10.29 -21.33
C GLY A 41 9.60 -9.54 -21.74
N LEU A 42 9.06 -8.67 -20.88
CA LEU A 42 7.93 -7.81 -21.21
C LEU A 42 8.29 -6.77 -22.29
N LEU A 43 9.46 -6.15 -22.16
CA LEU A 43 9.99 -5.19 -23.14
C LEU A 43 10.21 -5.84 -24.52
N ALA A 44 10.84 -7.02 -24.54
CA ALA A 44 11.14 -7.75 -25.79
C ALA A 44 9.87 -8.15 -26.55
N ARG A 45 8.78 -8.42 -25.84
CA ARG A 45 7.48 -8.78 -26.44
C ARG A 45 6.57 -7.58 -26.75
N HIS A 46 7.04 -6.36 -26.50
CA HIS A 46 6.23 -5.13 -26.59
C HIS A 46 4.91 -5.23 -25.80
N ALA A 47 4.95 -5.91 -24.65
CA ALA A 47 3.77 -6.21 -23.85
C ALA A 47 3.42 -5.12 -22.82
N ILE A 48 4.15 -3.99 -22.81
CA ILE A 48 3.89 -2.87 -21.91
C ILE A 48 3.05 -1.83 -22.66
N HIS A 49 1.75 -1.80 -22.35
CA HIS A 49 0.79 -0.84 -22.90
C HIS A 49 0.39 0.19 -21.84
N ASP A 50 0.24 -0.24 -20.62
CA ASP A 50 -0.05 0.60 -19.44
C ASP A 50 1.00 0.28 -18.36
N PRO A 51 2.06 1.10 -18.23
CA PRO A 51 3.14 0.82 -17.28
C PRO A 51 2.69 0.65 -15.83
N LEU A 52 1.54 1.22 -15.45
CA LEU A 52 1.00 1.10 -14.10
C LEU A 52 0.37 -0.27 -13.81
N LYS A 53 -0.09 -0.96 -14.85
CA LYS A 53 -0.70 -2.28 -14.73
C LYS A 53 0.21 -3.39 -15.18
N ASP A 54 0.99 -3.13 -16.23
CA ASP A 54 1.78 -4.15 -16.93
C ASP A 54 3.16 -4.35 -16.29
N LEU A 55 3.71 -3.32 -15.61
CA LEU A 55 4.93 -3.46 -14.85
C LEU A 55 4.61 -3.98 -13.44
N PRO A 56 5.31 -5.01 -12.95
CA PRO A 56 5.05 -5.59 -11.62
C PRO A 56 5.61 -4.73 -10.48
N LEU A 57 5.39 -3.40 -10.55
CA LEU A 57 5.80 -2.44 -9.51
C LEU A 57 5.09 -2.72 -8.18
N TRP A 58 3.90 -3.32 -8.26
CA TRP A 58 3.10 -3.78 -7.13
C TRP A 58 3.74 -4.93 -6.35
N ALA A 59 4.63 -5.72 -6.98
CA ALA A 59 5.36 -6.80 -6.31
C ALA A 59 6.57 -6.31 -5.49
N LYS A 60 7.00 -5.07 -5.71
CA LYS A 60 8.18 -4.52 -5.05
C LYS A 60 7.85 -4.10 -3.62
N VAL A 61 8.73 -4.47 -2.69
CA VAL A 61 8.70 -3.95 -1.32
C VAL A 61 9.22 -2.50 -1.31
N TRP A 62 8.31 -1.56 -1.17
CA TRP A 62 8.65 -0.14 -1.15
C TRP A 62 9.01 0.34 0.25
N PRO A 63 10.12 1.08 0.44
CA PRO A 63 10.49 1.59 1.76
C PRO A 63 9.43 2.48 2.41
N GLY A 64 8.61 3.18 1.60
CA GLY A 64 7.47 3.96 2.08
C GLY A 64 6.47 3.17 2.92
N SER A 65 6.29 1.87 2.63
CA SER A 65 5.43 0.98 3.42
C SER A 65 5.93 0.82 4.86
N PHE A 66 7.24 0.73 5.07
CA PHE A 66 7.82 0.67 6.43
C PHE A 66 7.75 2.02 7.14
N VAL A 67 8.00 3.12 6.41
CA VAL A 67 7.90 4.48 6.96
C VAL A 67 6.49 4.74 7.44
N LEU A 68 5.50 4.44 6.61
CA LEU A 68 4.08 4.59 6.96
C LEU A 68 3.69 3.62 8.07
N GLY A 69 4.11 2.35 8.00
CA GLY A 69 3.86 1.35 9.03
C GLY A 69 4.34 1.81 10.41
N ARG A 70 5.60 2.27 10.52
CA ARG A 70 6.11 2.82 11.78
C ARG A 70 5.33 4.04 12.26
N PHE A 71 4.86 4.88 11.34
CA PHE A 71 4.04 6.04 11.69
C PHE A 71 2.67 5.63 12.22
N LEU A 72 2.05 4.58 11.70
CA LEU A 72 0.75 4.07 12.14
C LEU A 72 0.73 3.70 13.63
N ARG A 73 1.84 3.26 14.20
CA ARG A 73 1.96 2.99 15.65
C ARG A 73 1.63 4.21 16.52
N LYS A 74 1.83 5.43 15.99
CA LYS A 74 1.56 6.69 16.70
C LYS A 74 0.09 7.14 16.61
N LEU A 75 -0.71 6.42 15.82
CA LEU A 75 -2.11 6.78 15.54
C LEU A 75 -3.10 5.91 16.33
N GLU A 76 -2.69 5.37 17.47
CA GLU A 76 -3.55 4.57 18.36
C GLU A 76 -4.30 3.48 17.56
N PRO A 77 -3.58 2.50 16.97
CA PRO A 77 -4.16 1.51 16.07
C PRO A 77 -5.03 0.45 16.79
N GLU A 78 -4.87 0.31 18.11
CA GLU A 78 -5.53 -0.72 18.91
C GLU A 78 -7.05 -0.71 18.74
N GLY A 79 -7.62 -1.85 18.34
CA GLY A 79 -9.06 -2.01 18.14
C GLY A 79 -9.64 -1.25 16.94
N LYS A 80 -8.84 -0.57 16.14
CA LYS A 80 -9.25 0.21 14.98
C LYS A 80 -9.33 -0.64 13.71
N THR A 81 -10.05 -0.13 12.71
CA THR A 81 -10.09 -0.67 11.36
C THR A 81 -9.16 0.08 10.43
N MET A 82 -8.54 -0.61 9.49
CA MET A 82 -7.66 -0.01 8.49
C MET A 82 -8.01 -0.45 7.07
N LEU A 83 -8.00 0.50 6.13
CA LEU A 83 -8.04 0.24 4.70
C LEU A 83 -6.72 0.73 4.07
N GLU A 84 -6.00 -0.17 3.42
CA GLU A 84 -4.87 0.15 2.55
C GLU A 84 -5.33 0.26 1.10
N LEU A 85 -5.03 1.38 0.46
CA LEU A 85 -5.32 1.65 -0.94
C LEU A 85 -4.05 1.49 -1.79
N GLY A 86 -4.13 0.75 -2.90
CA GLY A 86 -2.97 0.47 -3.75
C GLY A 86 -1.90 -0.31 -3.01
N GLY A 87 -2.30 -1.33 -2.24
CA GLY A 87 -1.42 -2.08 -1.34
C GLY A 87 -0.40 -2.97 -2.05
N GLY A 88 -0.55 -3.19 -3.36
CA GLY A 88 0.32 -4.09 -4.11
C GLY A 88 0.34 -5.49 -3.50
N CYS A 89 1.52 -6.00 -3.18
CA CYS A 89 1.67 -7.29 -2.51
C CYS A 89 1.32 -7.27 -0.99
N GLY A 90 0.78 -6.17 -0.45
CA GLY A 90 0.22 -6.07 0.90
C GLY A 90 1.24 -5.85 2.02
N VAL A 91 2.45 -5.38 1.73
CA VAL A 91 3.52 -5.23 2.73
C VAL A 91 3.14 -4.30 3.88
N LEU A 92 2.48 -3.17 3.62
CA LEU A 92 2.06 -2.27 4.69
C LEU A 92 1.02 -2.92 5.61
N SER A 93 0.06 -3.66 5.05
CA SER A 93 -0.93 -4.41 5.84
C SER A 93 -0.27 -5.51 6.68
N LEU A 94 0.74 -6.22 6.14
CA LEU A 94 1.54 -7.18 6.91
C LEU A 94 2.26 -6.49 8.08
N VAL A 95 2.88 -5.34 7.86
CA VAL A 95 3.53 -4.54 8.92
C VAL A 95 2.50 -4.10 9.95
N ALA A 96 1.35 -3.58 9.51
CA ALA A 96 0.29 -3.08 10.38
C ALA A 96 -0.38 -4.17 11.22
N SER A 97 -0.35 -5.45 10.78
CA SER A 97 -0.90 -6.58 11.54
C SER A 97 -0.32 -6.73 12.94
N ARG A 98 0.86 -6.14 13.20
CA ARG A 98 1.57 -6.19 14.48
C ARG A 98 1.10 -5.13 15.49
N TYR A 99 0.15 -4.26 15.12
CA TYR A 99 -0.16 -3.06 15.91
C TYR A 99 -1.54 -3.09 16.59
N GLY A 100 -2.22 -4.24 16.61
CA GLY A 100 -3.49 -4.39 17.34
C GLY A 100 -4.71 -3.86 16.60
N PHE A 101 -4.63 -3.63 15.28
CA PHE A 101 -5.84 -3.40 14.49
C PHE A 101 -6.81 -4.58 14.66
N ARG A 102 -8.11 -4.30 14.78
CA ARG A 102 -9.13 -5.36 14.84
C ARG A 102 -9.48 -5.95 13.49
N HIS A 103 -9.27 -5.18 12.42
CA HIS A 103 -9.51 -5.60 11.05
C HIS A 103 -8.74 -4.71 10.07
N ILE A 104 -8.14 -5.32 9.07
CA ILE A 104 -7.37 -4.67 8.01
C ILE A 104 -7.95 -5.11 6.67
N VAL A 105 -8.13 -4.18 5.76
CA VAL A 105 -8.43 -4.47 4.35
C VAL A 105 -7.29 -3.93 3.51
N THR A 106 -6.62 -4.78 2.74
CA THR A 106 -5.68 -4.35 1.70
C THR A 106 -6.35 -4.44 0.33
N SER A 107 -6.17 -3.41 -0.47
CA SER A 107 -6.87 -3.31 -1.76
C SER A 107 -5.94 -2.84 -2.88
N ASP A 108 -6.20 -3.36 -4.08
CA ASP A 108 -5.53 -2.95 -5.31
C ASP A 108 -6.46 -3.10 -6.52
N ILE A 109 -6.08 -2.52 -7.67
CA ILE A 109 -6.78 -2.69 -8.96
C ILE A 109 -6.14 -3.77 -9.83
N VAL A 110 -4.94 -4.23 -9.50
CA VAL A 110 -4.19 -5.23 -10.26
C VAL A 110 -4.45 -6.62 -9.69
N ASN A 111 -4.97 -7.54 -10.51
CA ASN A 111 -5.32 -8.88 -10.04
C ASN A 111 -4.11 -9.67 -9.53
N ASP A 112 -2.95 -9.56 -10.20
CA ASP A 112 -1.73 -10.23 -9.76
C ASP A 112 -1.27 -9.70 -8.40
N ALA A 113 -1.37 -8.39 -8.15
CA ALA A 113 -1.10 -7.79 -6.85
C ALA A 113 -1.99 -8.42 -5.76
N LEU A 114 -3.29 -8.57 -6.04
CA LEU A 114 -4.24 -9.19 -5.10
C LEU A 114 -3.93 -10.67 -4.85
N GLN A 115 -3.43 -11.41 -5.85
CA GLN A 115 -2.99 -12.80 -5.68
C GLN A 115 -1.76 -12.87 -4.76
N PHE A 116 -0.77 -12.01 -4.98
CA PHE A 116 0.41 -11.91 -4.11
C PHE A 116 0.04 -11.51 -2.68
N ALA A 117 -0.82 -10.51 -2.52
CA ALA A 117 -1.30 -10.10 -1.20
C ALA A 117 -2.03 -11.24 -0.47
N ARG A 118 -2.92 -12.00 -1.17
CA ARG A 118 -3.58 -13.18 -0.59
C ARG A 118 -2.59 -14.27 -0.21
N ALA A 119 -1.60 -14.56 -1.06
CA ALA A 119 -0.55 -15.53 -0.76
C ALA A 119 0.23 -15.11 0.50
N ASN A 120 0.60 -13.85 0.60
CA ASN A 120 1.31 -13.28 1.76
C ASN A 120 0.50 -13.37 3.05
N VAL A 121 -0.78 -13.00 3.00
CA VAL A 121 -1.70 -13.08 4.15
C VAL A 121 -1.85 -14.52 4.62
N LEU A 122 -2.09 -15.46 3.71
CA LEU A 122 -2.27 -16.89 4.05
C LEU A 122 -0.98 -17.52 4.57
N HIS A 123 0.16 -17.21 3.96
CA HIS A 123 1.46 -17.76 4.38
C HIS A 123 1.80 -17.33 5.81
N ASN A 124 1.54 -16.08 6.15
CA ASN A 124 1.78 -15.54 7.50
C ASN A 124 0.63 -15.83 8.48
N LYS A 125 -0.40 -16.59 8.08
CA LYS A 125 -1.57 -16.97 8.92
C LYS A 125 -2.34 -15.75 9.44
N LEU A 126 -2.53 -14.74 8.61
CA LEU A 126 -3.18 -13.47 8.95
C LEU A 126 -4.58 -13.33 8.32
N GLN A 127 -5.15 -14.39 7.75
CA GLN A 127 -6.45 -14.38 7.06
C GLN A 127 -7.65 -14.03 7.95
N ASP A 128 -7.51 -14.16 9.27
CA ASP A 128 -8.56 -13.77 10.23
C ASP A 128 -8.50 -12.27 10.58
N LEU A 129 -7.42 -11.59 10.21
CA LEU A 129 -7.17 -10.17 10.47
C LEU A 129 -7.19 -9.32 9.20
N ILE A 130 -6.69 -9.85 8.08
CA ILE A 130 -6.48 -9.11 6.83
C ILE A 130 -7.33 -9.69 5.71
N ASP A 131 -8.24 -8.87 5.20
CA ASP A 131 -8.95 -9.12 3.95
C ASP A 131 -8.23 -8.52 2.75
N VAL A 132 -8.32 -9.18 1.60
CA VAL A 132 -7.75 -8.71 0.33
C VAL A 132 -8.86 -8.55 -0.69
N CYS A 133 -9.04 -7.33 -1.22
CA CYS A 133 -10.12 -7.07 -2.16
C CYS A 133 -9.71 -6.17 -3.34
N TYR A 134 -10.41 -6.34 -4.45
CA TYR A 134 -10.35 -5.39 -5.56
C TYR A 134 -11.08 -4.11 -5.18
N LEU A 135 -10.42 -2.96 -5.40
CA LEU A 135 -11.01 -1.64 -5.18
C LEU A 135 -10.39 -0.61 -6.11
N ASP A 136 -11.25 0.05 -6.89
CA ASP A 136 -10.87 1.11 -7.82
C ASP A 136 -11.34 2.47 -7.28
N VAL A 137 -10.43 3.22 -6.69
CA VAL A 137 -10.73 4.56 -6.14
C VAL A 137 -11.02 5.61 -7.21
N SER A 138 -10.75 5.32 -8.49
CA SER A 138 -11.12 6.20 -9.61
C SER A 138 -12.63 6.22 -9.85
N ARG A 139 -13.35 5.23 -9.34
CA ARG A 139 -14.81 5.09 -9.40
C ARG A 139 -15.44 5.44 -8.05
N PRO A 140 -15.65 6.70 -7.73
CA PRO A 140 -15.97 7.17 -6.38
C PRO A 140 -17.44 6.96 -6.00
N GLY A 141 -17.99 5.76 -6.15
CA GLY A 141 -19.23 5.33 -5.51
C GLY A 141 -19.03 5.09 -4.00
N LYS A 142 -20.11 5.04 -3.21
CA LYS A 142 -20.04 4.45 -1.88
C LYS A 142 -19.92 2.94 -2.08
N ASP A 143 -18.86 2.36 -1.54
CA ASP A 143 -18.73 0.90 -1.58
C ASP A 143 -19.58 0.31 -0.44
N GLU A 144 -20.66 -0.37 -0.80
CA GLU A 144 -21.60 -0.95 0.17
C GLU A 144 -20.99 -2.05 1.05
N ARG A 145 -19.82 -2.59 0.65
CA ARG A 145 -19.07 -3.54 1.48
C ARG A 145 -18.54 -2.89 2.77
N PHE A 146 -18.40 -1.56 2.78
CA PHE A 146 -17.83 -0.80 3.89
C PHE A 146 -18.78 0.30 4.39
N PRO A 147 -19.94 -0.05 4.90
CA PRO A 147 -21.01 0.91 5.26
C PRO A 147 -20.60 1.85 6.41
N GLU A 148 -19.78 1.37 7.34
CA GLU A 148 -19.34 2.13 8.52
C GLU A 148 -18.06 2.94 8.25
N GLY A 149 -17.37 2.67 7.14
CA GLY A 149 -16.08 3.24 6.83
C GLY A 149 -14.94 2.67 7.68
N PHE A 150 -13.79 3.36 7.65
CA PHE A 150 -12.56 2.93 8.31
C PHE A 150 -12.02 3.99 9.24
N ASP A 151 -11.50 3.56 10.41
CA ASP A 151 -10.80 4.46 11.33
C ASP A 151 -9.49 4.99 10.73
N ARG A 152 -8.83 4.19 9.90
CA ARG A 152 -7.61 4.56 9.18
C ARG A 152 -7.73 4.19 7.70
N ILE A 153 -7.52 5.18 6.82
CA ILE A 153 -7.36 4.93 5.38
C ILE A 153 -5.93 5.31 5.03
N VAL A 154 -5.18 4.39 4.46
CA VAL A 154 -3.75 4.58 4.23
C VAL A 154 -3.35 4.24 2.80
N ALA A 155 -2.32 4.91 2.30
CA ALA A 155 -1.66 4.51 1.06
C ALA A 155 -0.18 4.89 1.08
N SER A 156 0.65 4.01 0.57
CA SER A 156 2.05 4.27 0.31
C SER A 156 2.29 4.37 -1.20
N GLU A 157 2.96 5.45 -1.64
CA GLU A 157 3.37 5.64 -3.04
C GLU A 157 2.20 5.64 -4.06
N LEU A 158 1.06 6.26 -3.69
CA LEU A 158 -0.10 6.40 -4.57
C LEU A 158 -0.25 7.82 -5.16
N LEU A 159 0.26 8.86 -4.48
CA LEU A 159 0.01 10.27 -4.82
C LEU A 159 0.78 10.77 -6.05
N TYR A 160 1.62 9.96 -6.70
CA TYR A 160 2.29 10.34 -7.94
C TYR A 160 1.34 10.43 -9.14
N LEU A 161 0.12 9.90 -9.02
CA LEU A 161 -0.93 9.91 -10.04
C LEU A 161 -1.83 11.12 -9.86
N ASP A 162 -1.57 12.21 -10.59
CA ASP A 162 -2.32 13.47 -10.45
C ASP A 162 -3.83 13.33 -10.69
N ASP A 163 -4.22 12.54 -11.69
CA ASP A 163 -5.63 12.31 -12.04
C ASP A 163 -6.40 11.55 -10.93
N LEU A 164 -5.67 10.84 -10.08
CA LEU A 164 -6.26 10.09 -8.98
C LEU A 164 -6.58 10.97 -7.76
N HIS A 165 -5.98 12.14 -7.61
CA HIS A 165 -6.10 12.94 -6.39
C HIS A 165 -7.57 13.29 -6.06
N ARG A 166 -8.36 13.75 -7.05
CA ARG A 166 -9.76 14.11 -6.81
C ARG A 166 -10.66 12.92 -6.50
N PRO A 167 -10.62 11.81 -7.28
CA PRO A 167 -11.34 10.59 -6.94
C PRO A 167 -10.96 10.05 -5.57
N LEU A 168 -9.67 10.00 -5.25
CA LEU A 168 -9.12 9.54 -3.97
C LEU A 168 -9.69 10.35 -2.79
N LEU A 169 -9.67 11.67 -2.86
CA LEU A 169 -10.21 12.53 -1.80
C LEU A 169 -11.71 12.34 -1.62
N LYS A 170 -12.48 12.15 -2.72
CA LYS A 170 -13.89 11.82 -2.65
C LYS A 170 -14.14 10.45 -2.02
N PHE A 171 -13.29 9.46 -2.33
CA PHE A 171 -13.36 8.15 -1.72
C PHE A 171 -13.10 8.23 -0.21
N VAL A 172 -12.02 8.91 0.20
CA VAL A 172 -11.68 9.13 1.61
C VAL A 172 -12.82 9.82 2.34
N ASP A 173 -13.40 10.87 1.76
CA ASP A 173 -14.51 11.59 2.39
C ASP A 173 -15.72 10.71 2.66
N ARG A 174 -16.00 9.73 1.81
CA ARG A 174 -17.14 8.81 1.97
C ARG A 174 -16.89 7.66 2.93
N HIS A 175 -15.64 7.18 3.02
CA HIS A 175 -15.30 5.96 3.73
C HIS A 175 -14.44 6.17 4.99
N LEU A 176 -14.11 7.42 5.32
CA LEU A 176 -13.45 7.71 6.58
C LEU A 176 -14.49 7.73 7.70
N ALA A 177 -14.31 6.91 8.71
CA ALA A 177 -15.21 6.88 9.88
C ALA A 177 -15.16 8.20 10.65
N PRO A 178 -16.17 8.54 11.47
CA PRO A 178 -16.10 9.69 12.37
C PRO A 178 -14.87 9.62 13.28
N GLY A 179 -14.08 10.71 13.34
CA GLY A 179 -12.80 10.75 14.07
C GLY A 179 -11.67 9.94 13.43
N GLY A 180 -11.90 9.38 12.25
CA GLY A 180 -10.89 8.66 11.49
C GLY A 180 -9.83 9.57 10.88
N LYS A 181 -8.70 8.96 10.49
CA LYS A 181 -7.58 9.67 9.82
C LYS A 181 -7.20 8.96 8.53
N ALA A 182 -7.03 9.73 7.45
CA ALA A 182 -6.38 9.21 6.25
C ALA A 182 -4.91 9.64 6.23
N VAL A 183 -4.00 8.72 5.89
CA VAL A 183 -2.56 9.00 5.88
C VAL A 183 -1.93 8.48 4.58
N PHE A 184 -1.32 9.39 3.85
CA PHE A 184 -0.62 9.09 2.61
C PHE A 184 0.87 9.34 2.77
N CYS A 185 1.70 8.37 2.37
CA CYS A 185 3.14 8.44 2.41
C CYS A 185 3.71 8.42 0.99
N THR A 186 4.57 9.37 0.66
CA THR A 186 5.18 9.45 -0.67
C THR A 186 6.64 9.89 -0.53
N ASP A 187 7.54 9.28 -1.30
CA ASP A 187 8.91 9.77 -1.42
C ASP A 187 8.89 11.23 -1.94
N MET A 188 9.63 12.13 -1.28
CA MET A 188 9.66 13.55 -1.62
C MET A 188 10.00 13.81 -3.10
N ALA A 189 10.82 12.96 -3.71
CA ALA A 189 11.17 13.06 -5.13
C ALA A 189 9.96 12.86 -6.06
N ARG A 190 8.89 12.20 -5.58
CA ARG A 190 7.63 11.95 -6.30
C ARG A 190 6.45 12.72 -5.74
N ALA A 191 6.64 13.47 -4.66
CA ALA A 191 5.57 14.23 -4.02
C ALA A 191 5.00 15.30 -4.96
N LYS A 192 3.69 15.51 -4.87
CA LYS A 192 2.94 16.48 -5.67
C LYS A 192 2.46 17.63 -4.76
N PRO A 193 3.11 18.79 -4.79
CA PRO A 193 2.84 19.89 -3.85
C PRO A 193 1.39 20.41 -3.88
N HIS A 194 0.68 20.21 -4.99
CA HIS A 194 -0.72 20.65 -5.11
C HIS A 194 -1.73 19.75 -4.38
N PHE A 195 -1.33 18.52 -3.99
CA PHE A 195 -2.23 17.56 -3.31
C PHE A 195 -2.78 18.17 -2.00
N SER A 196 -1.93 18.72 -1.14
CA SER A 196 -2.34 19.32 0.13
C SER A 196 -3.31 20.46 -0.06
N LYS A 197 -3.08 21.33 -1.06
CA LYS A 197 -4.01 22.44 -1.38
C LYS A 197 -5.38 21.91 -1.83
N LEU A 198 -5.39 20.81 -2.58
CA LEU A 198 -6.62 20.17 -3.03
C LEU A 198 -7.35 19.52 -1.85
N ALA A 199 -6.64 18.74 -1.03
CA ALA A 199 -7.17 18.07 0.16
C ALA A 199 -7.73 19.06 1.19
N ALA A 200 -7.05 20.23 1.38
CA ALA A 200 -7.47 21.26 2.31
C ALA A 200 -8.83 21.90 1.98
N LYS A 201 -9.41 21.64 0.82
CA LYS A 201 -10.79 22.08 0.52
C LYS A 201 -11.83 21.31 1.35
N THR A 202 -11.57 20.03 1.64
CA THR A 202 -12.50 19.12 2.32
C THR A 202 -12.02 18.72 3.73
N PHE A 203 -10.71 18.58 3.90
CA PHE A 203 -10.08 18.06 5.11
C PHE A 203 -9.23 19.11 5.82
N GLN A 204 -9.05 18.94 7.13
CA GLN A 204 -7.91 19.49 7.83
C GLN A 204 -6.69 18.65 7.44
N VAL A 205 -5.61 19.30 6.98
CA VAL A 205 -4.41 18.64 6.45
C VAL A 205 -3.22 19.02 7.31
N GLN A 206 -2.49 18.00 7.75
CA GLN A 206 -1.17 18.14 8.38
C GLN A 206 -0.13 17.46 7.49
N GLU A 207 1.01 18.10 7.31
CA GLU A 207 2.16 17.52 6.62
C GLU A 207 3.28 17.22 7.61
N GLY A 208 3.87 16.03 7.45
CA GLY A 208 5.05 15.62 8.18
C GLY A 208 6.15 15.16 7.23
N HIS A 209 7.41 15.27 7.66
CA HIS A 209 8.55 14.80 6.89
C HIS A 209 9.34 13.79 7.71
N ILE A 210 9.64 12.63 7.13
CA ILE A 210 10.44 11.58 7.78
C ILE A 210 11.67 11.31 6.93
N GLY A 211 12.85 11.59 7.51
CA GLY A 211 14.13 11.23 6.90
C GLY A 211 14.51 9.79 7.23
N VAL A 212 14.83 9.00 6.22
CA VAL A 212 15.32 7.63 6.37
C VAL A 212 16.70 7.51 5.74
N LYS A 213 17.63 6.92 6.47
CA LYS A 213 18.93 6.52 5.92
C LYS A 213 18.79 5.14 5.30
N SER A 214 19.28 4.97 4.09
CA SER A 214 19.36 3.70 3.39
C SER A 214 20.71 3.59 2.69
N GLN A 215 21.13 2.40 2.33
CA GLN A 215 22.26 2.19 1.44
C GLN A 215 21.76 1.88 0.05
N ASP A 216 22.45 2.38 -0.98
CA ASP A 216 22.19 1.98 -2.35
C ASP A 216 22.84 0.61 -2.66
N ALA A 217 22.72 0.16 -3.92
CA ALA A 217 23.28 -1.12 -4.36
C ALA A 217 24.81 -1.21 -4.19
N ASP A 218 25.49 -0.05 -4.19
CA ASP A 218 26.95 0.06 -4.04
C ASP A 218 27.37 0.26 -2.57
N GLY A 219 26.40 0.19 -1.62
CA GLY A 219 26.65 0.36 -0.18
C GLY A 219 26.81 1.81 0.27
N LYS A 220 26.62 2.79 -0.62
CA LYS A 220 26.74 4.21 -0.29
C LYS A 220 25.50 4.68 0.47
N GLU A 221 25.76 5.39 1.58
CA GLU A 221 24.65 5.95 2.38
C GLU A 221 23.87 6.98 1.58
N GLN A 222 22.55 6.75 1.49
CA GLN A 222 21.60 7.68 0.90
C GLN A 222 20.59 8.10 1.96
N ARG A 223 20.21 9.38 1.93
CA ARG A 223 19.11 9.90 2.74
C ARG A 223 17.90 10.13 1.85
N ARG A 224 16.80 9.44 2.14
CA ARG A 224 15.51 9.69 1.50
C ARG A 224 14.58 10.41 2.48
N ILE A 225 13.76 11.30 1.95
CA ILE A 225 12.76 12.02 2.73
C ILE A 225 11.38 11.58 2.22
N TYR A 226 10.53 11.18 3.13
CA TYR A 226 9.14 10.85 2.87
C TYR A 226 8.23 11.94 3.40
N VAL A 227 7.26 12.35 2.58
CA VAL A 227 6.20 13.27 2.97
C VAL A 227 4.99 12.47 3.42
N LEU A 228 4.47 12.78 4.60
CA LEU A 228 3.23 12.26 5.12
C LEU A 228 2.15 13.34 5.03
N HIS A 229 1.02 13.02 4.41
CA HIS A 229 -0.17 13.84 4.43
C HIS A 229 -1.20 13.18 5.33
N ILE A 230 -1.55 13.85 6.43
CA ILE A 230 -2.53 13.36 7.41
C ILE A 230 -3.78 14.21 7.23
N LEU A 231 -4.89 13.55 6.93
CA LEU A 231 -6.18 14.15 6.64
C LEU A 231 -7.19 13.77 7.71
N GLU A 232 -7.86 14.77 8.27
CA GLU A 232 -8.99 14.62 9.20
C GLU A 232 -10.18 15.40 8.68
N ARG A 233 -11.43 14.97 8.98
CA ARG A 233 -12.61 15.78 8.61
C ARG A 233 -12.55 17.13 9.32
N LYS A 234 -12.97 18.18 8.63
CA LYS A 234 -13.20 19.49 9.27
C LYS A 234 -14.35 19.36 10.26
N GLN A 235 -14.18 19.94 11.43
CA GLN A 235 -15.24 20.07 12.44
C GLN A 235 -16.28 21.11 11.99
#